data_b6b852acb99577722741fec4ab19f8cf
#
_entry.id   b6b852acb99577722741fec4ab19f8cf
#
_cell.length_a   1.000
_cell.length_b   1.000
_cell.length_c   1.000
_cell.angle_alpha   90.00
_cell.angle_beta   90.00
_cell.angle_gamma   90.00
#
_symmetry.space_group_name_H-M   'P 1'
#
loop_
_entity.id
_entity.type
_entity.pdbx_description
1 polymer ?
#
loop_
_entity_poly.entity_id
_entity_poly.type
_entity_poly.pdbx_seq_one_letter_code
_entity_poly.pdbx_strand_id
1 'polypeptide(L)'
;MLGWSCEKEALPTPTMIETEASPEPSIVFRSEKDSVPTILGAQRNNPYTVSNMTQAWNSLFGQHKTYAALPVTHQYVKFDPQSLEEYKALAESGITYVDFPLGYEVVQLGDYYPQEGVGPEGIPDFYGVLEAGEPVPAVTYQVLEDLVIPPYETPLTARAFEQVGGLSSYFEGLGGTGVSAIPDPCGQECPNYPNCFYFPQHFGCSGPPTYNGDCTPDSPDWPDCLVIYDDEEEELNDCGCPVPGDVRMPAGCIQVQDVERNGLFPVEAVRVVWWNGWFTFKTAETDARGCWQIKDHREHGKAYMWVSFRNDRARLRGFVGNTVQVWRLLATVTDYGGELGGGSYNNIQTEYNLWNNQGGRDHRNWSAATVMNALHHFHTESQNDGINPPPMGLDIYLTAYRRDGIALMTSQIPVQLLEQWINQGLFNSQLLPNVINSLLVIPDVAIGCNFQNSDRQWAITQHELAHTSHFTNVGAEYWGALGLATLTAFQMTSYPWGWAGVPDAGRIAICESWASHLEHVYTDRAYGGNNSIPFDWQIRLERTRNHRLNHVPIGLHFDLFDNQNDLNDACDRVIGSGCGPIADNVAGFTNGELFSILDENTTDPDIYQARVINDLLPGSGNTVADVNALFNSY
;
A
#
# COMPACT_ATOMS: atom_id res chain seq x y z
N MET A 1 15.99 14.94 -7.60
CA MET A 1 14.57 15.18 -7.27
C MET A 1 14.46 16.62 -6.82
N LEU A 2 13.66 17.38 -7.49
CA LEU A 2 13.30 18.72 -7.04
C LEU A 2 12.42 18.56 -5.81
N GLY A 3 12.85 19.11 -4.68
CA GLY A 3 12.11 19.06 -3.43
C GLY A 3 10.95 20.04 -3.47
N TRP A 4 9.79 19.54 -3.63
CA TRP A 4 8.53 20.26 -3.49
C TRP A 4 8.09 20.09 -2.05
N SER A 5 8.01 21.16 -1.32
CA SER A 5 7.82 21.12 0.12
C SER A 5 6.64 21.97 0.53
N CYS A 6 5.61 21.34 1.05
CA CYS A 6 4.67 21.98 1.96
C CYS A 6 5.27 22.05 3.36
N GLU A 7 6.35 22.80 3.51
CA GLU A 7 7.10 22.86 4.77
C GLU A 7 6.31 23.58 5.85
N LYS A 8 5.94 22.85 6.88
CA LYS A 8 5.17 23.33 8.03
C LYS A 8 6.01 23.69 9.27
N GLU A 9 7.34 23.68 9.16
CA GLU A 9 8.19 24.06 10.30
C GLU A 9 8.61 25.52 10.28
N ALA A 10 8.50 26.17 11.43
CA ALA A 10 9.09 27.49 11.66
C ALA A 10 10.62 27.36 11.64
N LEU A 11 11.24 27.94 10.62
CA LEU A 11 12.70 28.09 10.60
C LEU A 11 13.12 29.15 11.63
N PRO A 12 14.27 28.98 12.31
CA PRO A 12 14.85 30.03 13.15
C PRO A 12 15.20 31.25 12.32
N THR A 13 15.05 32.41 12.92
CA THR A 13 15.37 33.74 12.35
C THR A 13 16.76 33.75 11.71
N PRO A 14 16.96 34.16 10.46
CA PRO A 14 18.26 34.25 9.86
C PRO A 14 19.05 35.39 10.50
N THR A 15 20.06 35.05 11.26
CA THR A 15 21.18 35.98 11.53
C THR A 15 21.94 36.13 10.22
N MET A 16 22.04 37.35 9.72
CA MET A 16 22.87 37.68 8.56
C MET A 16 24.34 37.33 8.86
N ILE A 17 24.80 36.23 8.29
CA ILE A 17 26.21 35.88 8.22
C ILE A 17 26.59 35.95 6.75
N GLU A 18 27.67 36.70 6.48
CA GLU A 18 28.26 36.86 5.16
C GLU A 18 28.52 35.49 4.51
N THR A 19 28.03 35.34 3.28
CA THR A 19 28.09 34.11 2.51
C THR A 19 29.46 33.89 1.93
N GLU A 20 30.24 33.00 2.54
CA GLU A 20 31.15 32.17 1.74
C GLU A 20 30.29 31.18 0.94
N ALA A 21 30.53 31.10 -0.37
CA ALA A 21 29.84 30.18 -1.26
C ALA A 21 29.98 28.75 -0.74
N SER A 22 28.91 28.20 -0.14
CA SER A 22 28.88 26.82 0.26
C SER A 22 28.83 25.95 -1.02
N PRO A 23 29.59 24.85 -1.08
CA PRO A 23 29.49 23.90 -2.17
C PRO A 23 28.04 23.38 -2.24
N GLU A 24 27.54 23.19 -3.49
CA GLU A 24 26.23 22.60 -3.73
C GLU A 24 26.06 21.36 -2.84
N PRO A 25 24.89 21.14 -2.21
CA PRO A 25 24.69 19.98 -1.37
C PRO A 25 24.80 18.75 -2.25
N SER A 26 25.96 18.10 -2.21
CA SER A 26 26.13 16.77 -2.72
C SER A 26 25.16 15.88 -1.93
N ILE A 27 24.17 15.32 -2.61
CA ILE A 27 23.26 14.32 -2.03
C ILE A 27 24.15 13.14 -1.63
N VAL A 28 24.58 13.13 -0.38
CA VAL A 28 25.35 12.01 0.18
C VAL A 28 24.36 10.90 0.54
N PHE A 29 24.21 10.00 -0.36
CA PHE A 29 23.49 8.76 -0.14
C PHE A 29 24.30 7.87 0.83
N ARG A 30 23.73 7.43 1.95
CA ARG A 30 24.38 6.52 2.91
C ARG A 30 24.10 5.07 2.53
N SER A 31 25.08 4.18 2.70
CA SER A 31 25.03 2.77 2.27
C SER A 31 24.01 1.94 3.06
N GLU A 32 23.36 0.98 2.36
CA GLU A 32 22.55 -0.09 2.95
C GLU A 32 23.39 -0.98 3.89
N LYS A 33 23.58 -0.54 5.12
CA LYS A 33 24.34 -1.33 6.10
C LYS A 33 23.52 -2.50 6.68
N ASP A 34 22.20 -2.56 6.41
CA ASP A 34 21.29 -3.46 7.09
C ASP A 34 20.50 -4.37 6.13
N SER A 35 20.77 -4.37 4.82
CA SER A 35 20.12 -5.30 3.89
C SER A 35 20.82 -6.66 3.89
N VAL A 36 20.04 -7.69 4.17
CA VAL A 36 20.51 -9.07 4.30
C VAL A 36 20.27 -9.79 2.96
N PRO A 37 21.28 -10.46 2.38
CA PRO A 37 21.08 -11.22 1.15
C PRO A 37 20.32 -12.52 1.41
N THR A 38 19.50 -12.94 0.44
CA THR A 38 18.97 -14.29 0.37
C THR A 38 20.08 -15.25 -0.01
N ILE A 39 20.22 -16.35 0.73
CA ILE A 39 21.22 -17.41 0.48
C ILE A 39 20.47 -18.70 0.17
N LEU A 40 20.71 -19.25 -1.01
CA LEU A 40 20.17 -20.52 -1.45
C LEU A 40 21.17 -21.66 -1.19
N GLY A 41 20.65 -22.82 -0.81
CA GLY A 41 21.39 -24.06 -0.64
C GLY A 41 21.28 -24.98 -1.87
N ALA A 42 21.10 -26.27 -1.61
CA ALA A 42 21.01 -27.27 -2.68
C ALA A 42 19.70 -27.15 -3.47
N GLN A 43 19.78 -27.41 -4.78
CA GLN A 43 18.59 -27.59 -5.60
C GLN A 43 17.85 -28.86 -5.18
N ARG A 44 16.53 -28.77 -5.07
CA ARG A 44 15.65 -29.87 -4.66
C ARG A 44 14.89 -30.43 -5.87
N ASN A 45 14.59 -31.72 -5.83
CA ASN A 45 13.74 -32.34 -6.85
C ASN A 45 12.31 -31.80 -6.75
N ASN A 46 11.77 -31.28 -7.84
CA ASN A 46 10.43 -30.67 -7.86
C ASN A 46 9.33 -31.76 -7.84
N PRO A 47 8.51 -31.86 -6.78
CA PRO A 47 7.41 -32.82 -6.70
C PRO A 47 6.26 -32.48 -7.63
N TYR A 48 6.07 -31.21 -7.99
CA TYR A 48 4.95 -30.71 -8.79
C TYR A 48 5.14 -30.82 -10.29
N THR A 49 6.25 -31.40 -10.77
CA THR A 49 6.39 -31.63 -12.22
C THR A 49 5.27 -32.52 -12.75
N VAL A 50 4.84 -32.32 -13.99
CA VAL A 50 3.82 -33.16 -14.62
C VAL A 50 4.18 -34.64 -14.51
N SER A 51 5.46 -35.00 -14.66
CA SER A 51 5.94 -36.37 -14.54
C SER A 51 5.74 -36.94 -13.13
N ASN A 52 6.22 -36.24 -12.10
CA ASN A 52 6.19 -36.72 -10.71
C ASN A 52 4.73 -36.81 -10.21
N MET A 53 3.91 -35.80 -10.51
CA MET A 53 2.49 -35.80 -10.14
C MET A 53 1.71 -36.89 -10.87
N THR A 54 2.01 -37.14 -12.16
CA THR A 54 1.38 -38.24 -12.90
C THR A 54 1.76 -39.60 -12.33
N GLN A 55 3.02 -39.79 -11.94
CA GLN A 55 3.46 -41.01 -11.30
C GLN A 55 2.79 -41.23 -9.94
N ALA A 56 2.68 -40.15 -9.13
CA ALA A 56 1.97 -40.18 -7.86
C ALA A 56 0.48 -40.55 -8.05
N TRP A 57 -0.18 -39.90 -9.01
CA TRP A 57 -1.57 -40.20 -9.38
C TRP A 57 -1.76 -41.68 -9.76
N ASN A 58 -0.97 -42.18 -10.69
CA ASN A 58 -1.07 -43.57 -11.15
C ASN A 58 -0.78 -44.57 -10.03
N SER A 59 0.07 -44.21 -9.08
CA SER A 59 0.34 -45.01 -7.89
C SER A 59 -0.86 -45.09 -6.93
N LEU A 60 -1.58 -43.98 -6.74
CA LEU A 60 -2.72 -43.91 -5.80
C LEU A 60 -4.04 -44.34 -6.47
N PHE A 61 -4.28 -43.84 -7.68
CA PHE A 61 -5.57 -43.87 -8.33
C PHE A 61 -5.60 -44.62 -9.67
N GLY A 62 -4.51 -45.27 -10.04
CA GLY A 62 -4.39 -46.00 -11.32
C GLY A 62 -5.45 -47.08 -11.52
N GLN A 63 -6.03 -47.62 -10.44
CA GLN A 63 -7.19 -48.54 -10.50
C GLN A 63 -8.47 -47.88 -11.00
N HIS A 64 -8.61 -46.54 -10.81
CA HIS A 64 -9.75 -45.77 -11.28
C HIS A 64 -9.49 -45.24 -12.68
N LYS A 65 -8.36 -44.57 -12.86
CA LYS A 65 -7.94 -44.03 -14.14
C LYS A 65 -6.43 -43.75 -14.18
N THR A 66 -5.79 -44.31 -15.20
CA THR A 66 -4.36 -44.06 -15.46
C THR A 66 -4.20 -42.92 -16.46
N TYR A 67 -3.27 -42.04 -16.23
CA TYR A 67 -2.88 -40.97 -17.15
C TYR A 67 -1.47 -41.19 -17.69
N ALA A 68 -1.28 -40.85 -18.96
CA ALA A 68 0.06 -40.71 -19.54
C ALA A 68 0.76 -39.42 -19.05
N ALA A 69 -0.04 -38.35 -18.89
CA ALA A 69 0.34 -37.07 -18.29
C ALA A 69 -0.90 -36.41 -17.69
N LEU A 70 -0.80 -35.89 -16.48
CA LEU A 70 -1.85 -35.05 -15.89
C LEU A 70 -1.91 -33.68 -16.60
N PRO A 71 -3.07 -33.00 -16.56
CA PRO A 71 -3.18 -31.67 -17.14
C PRO A 71 -2.31 -30.67 -16.38
N VAL A 72 -1.69 -29.78 -17.12
CA VAL A 72 -0.93 -28.66 -16.56
C VAL A 72 -1.89 -27.68 -15.90
N THR A 73 -1.65 -27.36 -14.63
CA THR A 73 -2.46 -26.41 -13.86
C THR A 73 -1.76 -25.10 -13.65
N HIS A 74 -0.43 -25.12 -13.60
CA HIS A 74 0.40 -23.94 -13.38
C HIS A 74 1.68 -24.00 -14.22
N GLN A 75 2.36 -22.87 -14.31
CA GLN A 75 3.66 -22.76 -14.96
C GLN A 75 4.66 -22.07 -14.03
N TYR A 76 5.80 -22.67 -13.81
CA TYR A 76 6.94 -22.01 -13.21
C TYR A 76 7.61 -21.14 -14.24
N VAL A 77 7.72 -19.86 -13.97
CA VAL A 77 8.21 -18.88 -14.93
C VAL A 77 9.37 -18.06 -14.36
N LYS A 78 10.26 -17.66 -15.26
CA LYS A 78 11.28 -16.66 -15.05
C LYS A 78 10.84 -15.42 -15.82
N PHE A 79 10.66 -14.31 -15.13
CA PHE A 79 10.48 -12.99 -15.72
C PHE A 79 11.86 -12.34 -15.89
N ASP A 80 12.14 -11.82 -17.08
CA ASP A 80 13.38 -11.17 -17.45
C ASP A 80 13.06 -9.77 -18.02
N PRO A 81 12.67 -8.80 -17.16
CA PRO A 81 12.27 -7.48 -17.63
C PRO A 81 13.41 -6.78 -18.36
N GLN A 82 13.20 -6.44 -19.63
CA GLN A 82 14.19 -5.78 -20.48
C GLN A 82 14.15 -4.26 -20.35
N SER A 83 13.14 -3.73 -19.68
CA SER A 83 12.94 -2.29 -19.45
C SER A 83 12.21 -2.00 -18.14
N LEU A 84 12.23 -0.73 -17.73
CA LEU A 84 11.48 -0.29 -16.57
C LEU A 84 9.96 -0.40 -16.77
N GLU A 85 9.47 -0.27 -18.00
CA GLU A 85 8.06 -0.47 -18.35
C GLU A 85 7.63 -1.90 -18.07
N GLU A 86 8.43 -2.87 -18.52
CA GLU A 86 8.17 -4.29 -18.28
C GLU A 86 8.20 -4.60 -16.77
N TYR A 87 9.19 -4.06 -16.06
CA TYR A 87 9.24 -4.26 -14.60
C TYR A 87 8.07 -3.60 -13.88
N LYS A 88 7.66 -2.41 -14.30
CA LYS A 88 6.46 -1.74 -13.75
C LYS A 88 5.21 -2.58 -13.98
N ALA A 89 5.01 -3.10 -15.19
CA ALA A 89 3.90 -3.98 -15.52
C ALA A 89 3.87 -5.24 -14.63
N LEU A 90 5.03 -5.84 -14.36
CA LEU A 90 5.16 -6.97 -13.43
C LEU A 90 4.83 -6.55 -11.99
N ALA A 91 5.39 -5.45 -11.51
CA ALA A 91 5.17 -4.97 -10.15
C ALA A 91 3.70 -4.58 -9.87
N GLU A 92 2.97 -4.12 -10.88
CA GLU A 92 1.56 -3.75 -10.80
C GLU A 92 0.61 -4.94 -10.98
N SER A 93 1.05 -6.04 -11.59
CA SER A 93 0.21 -7.17 -11.99
C SER A 93 -0.51 -7.90 -10.84
N GLY A 94 -0.06 -7.74 -9.60
CA GLY A 94 -0.59 -8.52 -8.47
C GLY A 94 -0.01 -9.94 -8.34
N ILE A 95 0.75 -10.41 -9.34
CA ILE A 95 1.44 -11.70 -9.29
C ILE A 95 2.42 -11.71 -8.13
N THR A 96 2.49 -12.84 -7.43
CA THR A 96 3.51 -13.06 -6.41
C THR A 96 4.78 -13.57 -7.07
N TYR A 97 5.87 -12.86 -6.90
CA TYR A 97 7.19 -13.22 -7.43
C TYR A 97 8.29 -12.93 -6.41
N VAL A 98 9.43 -13.57 -6.60
CA VAL A 98 10.66 -13.37 -5.83
C VAL A 98 11.83 -13.13 -6.79
N ASP A 99 12.93 -12.58 -6.30
CA ASP A 99 14.14 -12.31 -7.08
C ASP A 99 15.15 -13.46 -7.10
N PHE A 100 14.74 -14.64 -6.63
CA PHE A 100 15.57 -15.85 -6.62
C PHE A 100 14.81 -17.06 -7.20
N PRO A 101 15.53 -18.06 -7.77
CA PRO A 101 14.88 -19.22 -8.35
C PRO A 101 14.23 -20.12 -7.31
N LEU A 102 13.02 -20.61 -7.61
CA LEU A 102 12.28 -21.55 -6.77
C LEU A 102 12.87 -22.97 -6.89
N GLY A 103 12.52 -23.84 -5.93
CA GLY A 103 12.98 -25.23 -5.92
C GLY A 103 14.38 -25.43 -5.34
N TYR A 104 14.90 -24.43 -4.64
CA TYR A 104 16.13 -24.53 -3.87
C TYR A 104 15.84 -24.56 -2.37
N GLU A 105 16.76 -25.11 -1.59
CA GLU A 105 16.75 -24.89 -0.15
C GLU A 105 17.03 -23.41 0.11
N VAL A 106 16.26 -22.79 1.01
CA VAL A 106 16.54 -21.44 1.49
C VAL A 106 17.30 -21.57 2.81
N VAL A 107 18.58 -21.24 2.77
CA VAL A 107 19.44 -21.22 3.96
C VAL A 107 19.18 -19.95 4.76
N GLN A 108 18.95 -18.84 4.07
CA GLN A 108 18.61 -17.54 4.65
C GLN A 108 17.73 -16.78 3.68
N LEU A 109 16.56 -16.31 4.13
CA LEU A 109 15.75 -15.37 3.39
C LEU A 109 16.19 -13.94 3.74
N GLY A 110 16.40 -13.10 2.74
CA GLY A 110 16.87 -11.73 2.90
C GLY A 110 16.09 -10.73 2.06
N ASP A 111 16.55 -9.49 2.05
CA ASP A 111 15.92 -8.39 1.33
C ASP A 111 16.21 -8.41 -0.17
N TYR A 112 17.21 -9.16 -0.62
CA TYR A 112 17.59 -9.29 -2.04
C TYR A 112 18.38 -10.56 -2.30
N TYR A 113 18.36 -11.02 -3.55
CA TYR A 113 19.20 -12.12 -4.01
C TYR A 113 20.31 -11.59 -4.94
N PRO A 114 21.60 -11.87 -4.66
CA PRO A 114 22.69 -11.43 -5.51
C PRO A 114 22.76 -12.28 -6.80
N GLN A 115 22.30 -11.71 -7.92
CA GLN A 115 22.33 -12.38 -9.22
C GLN A 115 23.63 -12.10 -9.94
N GLU A 116 24.25 -13.17 -10.49
CA GLU A 116 25.45 -13.05 -11.31
C GLU A 116 25.12 -12.39 -12.67
N GLY A 117 25.96 -11.47 -13.11
CA GLY A 117 25.83 -10.80 -14.41
C GLY A 117 24.86 -9.61 -14.42
N VAL A 118 24.12 -9.37 -13.38
CA VAL A 118 23.30 -8.17 -13.25
C VAL A 118 24.19 -7.02 -12.79
N GLY A 119 24.36 -6.01 -13.65
CA GLY A 119 25.14 -4.81 -13.31
C GLY A 119 24.46 -3.98 -12.23
N PRO A 120 25.14 -2.96 -11.66
CA PRO A 120 24.60 -2.15 -10.55
C PRO A 120 23.29 -1.41 -10.89
N GLU A 121 22.98 -1.21 -12.17
CA GLU A 121 21.73 -0.57 -12.64
C GLU A 121 20.79 -1.55 -13.34
N GLY A 122 21.20 -2.84 -13.47
CA GLY A 122 20.41 -3.86 -14.15
C GLY A 122 19.18 -4.29 -13.35
N ILE A 123 18.08 -4.54 -14.07
CA ILE A 123 16.90 -5.16 -13.48
C ILE A 123 17.22 -6.65 -13.30
N PRO A 124 17.01 -7.25 -12.11
CA PRO A 124 17.24 -8.67 -11.91
C PRO A 124 16.15 -9.51 -12.57
N ASP A 125 16.43 -10.79 -12.72
CA ASP A 125 15.42 -11.79 -13.02
C ASP A 125 14.50 -11.99 -11.83
N PHE A 126 13.22 -12.25 -12.11
CA PHE A 126 12.24 -12.61 -11.09
C PHE A 126 11.62 -13.97 -11.42
N TYR A 127 11.15 -14.64 -10.37
CA TYR A 127 10.62 -15.99 -10.48
C TYR A 127 9.26 -16.07 -9.83
N GLY A 128 8.31 -16.72 -10.49
CA GLY A 128 6.95 -16.86 -9.99
C GLY A 128 6.25 -18.09 -10.54
N VAL A 129 5.03 -18.29 -10.10
CA VAL A 129 4.17 -19.38 -10.57
C VAL A 129 2.86 -18.76 -11.05
N LEU A 130 2.49 -19.06 -12.29
CA LEU A 130 1.26 -18.60 -12.93
C LEU A 130 0.26 -19.74 -13.05
N GLU A 131 -1.01 -19.48 -12.85
CA GLU A 131 -2.05 -20.45 -13.23
C GLU A 131 -2.10 -20.57 -14.75
N ALA A 132 -2.35 -21.79 -15.22
CA ALA A 132 -2.43 -22.06 -16.66
C ALA A 132 -3.64 -21.34 -17.28
N GLY A 133 -3.36 -20.40 -18.18
CA GLY A 133 -4.39 -19.60 -18.85
C GLY A 133 -4.66 -18.23 -18.22
N GLU A 134 -4.00 -17.90 -17.12
CA GLU A 134 -4.00 -16.52 -16.60
C GLU A 134 -3.30 -15.57 -17.59
N PRO A 135 -3.80 -14.32 -17.70
CA PRO A 135 -3.14 -13.32 -18.52
C PRO A 135 -1.78 -12.94 -17.90
N VAL A 136 -0.73 -13.07 -18.70
CA VAL A 136 0.61 -12.66 -18.28
C VAL A 136 0.76 -11.16 -18.49
N PRO A 137 1.35 -10.41 -17.54
CA PRO A 137 1.62 -8.99 -17.74
C PRO A 137 2.56 -8.77 -18.94
N ALA A 138 2.60 -7.53 -19.44
CA ALA A 138 3.45 -7.16 -20.57
C ALA A 138 4.93 -7.12 -20.15
N VAL A 139 5.50 -8.28 -19.88
CA VAL A 139 6.90 -8.49 -19.47
C VAL A 139 7.50 -9.66 -20.23
N THR A 140 8.77 -9.57 -20.58
CA THR A 140 9.52 -10.68 -21.15
C THR A 140 9.64 -11.80 -20.12
N TYR A 141 9.24 -13.03 -20.50
CA TYR A 141 9.29 -14.17 -19.59
C TYR A 141 9.61 -15.47 -20.32
N GLN A 142 10.06 -16.45 -19.56
CA GLN A 142 10.33 -17.82 -20.00
C GLN A 142 9.60 -18.81 -19.09
N VAL A 143 8.87 -19.75 -19.68
CA VAL A 143 8.37 -20.92 -18.94
C VAL A 143 9.55 -21.86 -18.70
N LEU A 144 9.85 -22.12 -17.44
CA LEU A 144 10.90 -23.02 -16.99
C LEU A 144 10.40 -24.45 -16.85
N GLU A 145 9.17 -24.61 -16.34
CA GLU A 145 8.58 -25.92 -16.10
C GLU A 145 7.04 -25.85 -16.04
N ASP A 146 6.38 -26.83 -16.63
CA ASP A 146 4.95 -27.03 -16.47
C ASP A 146 4.67 -27.81 -15.18
N LEU A 147 3.70 -27.36 -14.39
CA LEU A 147 3.41 -27.86 -13.07
C LEU A 147 1.98 -28.38 -12.95
N VAL A 148 1.81 -29.34 -12.05
CA VAL A 148 0.51 -29.80 -11.57
C VAL A 148 0.43 -29.52 -10.08
N ILE A 149 -0.26 -28.45 -9.72
CA ILE A 149 -0.45 -28.03 -8.33
C ILE A 149 -1.95 -28.22 -8.00
N PRO A 150 -2.31 -29.18 -7.15
CA PRO A 150 -3.67 -29.34 -6.69
C PRO A 150 -4.12 -28.10 -5.89
N PRO A 151 -5.42 -27.75 -5.91
CA PRO A 151 -5.94 -26.60 -5.18
C PRO A 151 -5.76 -26.70 -3.66
N TYR A 152 -5.73 -27.95 -3.17
CA TYR A 152 -5.57 -28.27 -1.75
C TYR A 152 -4.43 -29.24 -1.54
N GLU A 153 -3.90 -29.30 -0.32
CA GLU A 153 -3.01 -30.37 0.10
C GLU A 153 -3.76 -31.69 0.21
N THR A 154 -3.21 -32.71 -0.42
CA THR A 154 -3.92 -33.94 -0.69
C THR A 154 -2.96 -35.13 -0.58
N PRO A 155 -3.48 -36.38 -0.45
CA PRO A 155 -2.66 -37.57 -0.58
C PRO A 155 -1.82 -37.61 -1.86
N LEU A 156 -2.31 -36.98 -2.96
CA LEU A 156 -1.57 -36.87 -4.22
C LEU A 156 -0.31 -36.04 -4.05
N THR A 157 -0.39 -34.88 -3.40
CA THR A 157 0.75 -34.01 -3.12
C THR A 157 1.76 -34.75 -2.23
N ALA A 158 1.29 -35.33 -1.12
CA ALA A 158 2.14 -36.09 -0.21
C ALA A 158 2.88 -37.23 -0.91
N ARG A 159 2.19 -37.96 -1.81
CA ARG A 159 2.78 -39.06 -2.58
C ARG A 159 3.86 -38.57 -3.56
N ALA A 160 3.64 -37.41 -4.19
CA ALA A 160 4.62 -36.81 -5.06
C ALA A 160 5.89 -36.40 -4.29
N PHE A 161 5.74 -35.80 -3.09
CA PHE A 161 6.87 -35.46 -2.21
C PHE A 161 7.64 -36.72 -1.76
N GLU A 162 6.93 -37.79 -1.39
CA GLU A 162 7.56 -39.06 -1.01
C GLU A 162 8.44 -39.61 -2.14
N GLN A 163 7.95 -39.58 -3.39
CA GLN A 163 8.66 -40.12 -4.55
C GLN A 163 9.97 -39.37 -4.88
N VAL A 164 10.02 -38.08 -4.60
CA VAL A 164 11.23 -37.26 -4.84
C VAL A 164 12.18 -37.24 -3.64
N GLY A 165 11.88 -37.98 -2.56
CA GLY A 165 12.66 -38.01 -1.34
C GLY A 165 12.50 -36.77 -0.44
N GLY A 166 11.50 -35.93 -0.72
CA GLY A 166 11.22 -34.69 0.02
C GLY A 166 10.24 -34.83 1.17
N LEU A 167 9.80 -36.05 1.50
CA LEU A 167 8.75 -36.29 2.47
C LEU A 167 9.14 -35.85 3.90
N SER A 168 10.41 -36.02 4.29
CA SER A 168 10.87 -35.62 5.63
C SER A 168 10.77 -34.11 5.83
N SER A 169 11.13 -33.31 4.83
CA SER A 169 11.03 -31.84 4.90
C SER A 169 9.58 -31.34 4.82
N TYR A 170 8.70 -32.09 4.17
CA TYR A 170 7.28 -31.76 4.06
C TYR A 170 6.50 -32.11 5.33
N PHE A 171 6.91 -33.19 6.06
CA PHE A 171 6.21 -33.70 7.22
C PHE A 171 7.01 -33.61 8.54
N GLU A 172 8.07 -32.84 8.61
CA GLU A 172 8.88 -32.68 9.84
C GLU A 172 8.07 -32.28 11.08
N GLY A 173 6.86 -31.68 10.88
CA GLY A 173 5.94 -31.33 11.96
C GLY A 173 4.90 -32.39 12.34
N LEU A 174 4.76 -33.50 11.60
CA LEU A 174 3.65 -34.45 11.78
C LEU A 174 3.98 -35.73 12.57
N GLY A 175 5.09 -35.80 13.26
CA GLY A 175 5.39 -36.94 14.12
C GLY A 175 5.48 -38.30 13.40
N GLY A 176 5.81 -38.33 12.12
CA GLY A 176 6.14 -39.55 11.37
C GLY A 176 4.91 -40.37 10.88
N THR A 177 3.72 -39.80 10.84
CA THR A 177 2.56 -40.48 10.24
C THR A 177 2.59 -40.30 8.73
N GLY A 178 2.70 -41.38 7.98
CA GLY A 178 2.86 -41.39 6.52
C GLY A 178 1.66 -40.84 5.74
N VAL A 179 1.72 -40.98 4.40
CA VAL A 179 0.72 -40.54 3.40
C VAL A 179 -0.75 -40.83 3.75
N SER A 180 -1.00 -41.83 4.60
CA SER A 180 -2.34 -42.21 5.06
C SER A 180 -2.96 -41.25 6.09
N ALA A 181 -2.22 -40.23 6.57
CA ALA A 181 -2.74 -39.31 7.59
C ALA A 181 -3.40 -38.06 7.01
N ILE A 182 -3.32 -37.82 5.68
CA ILE A 182 -4.05 -36.74 5.01
C ILE A 182 -5.43 -37.31 4.65
N PRO A 183 -6.52 -36.80 5.24
CA PRO A 183 -7.84 -37.30 4.91
C PRO A 183 -8.17 -36.99 3.45
N ASP A 184 -8.71 -37.98 2.76
CA ASP A 184 -9.35 -37.78 1.46
C ASP A 184 -10.74 -37.17 1.73
N PRO A 185 -10.98 -35.92 1.41
CA PRO A 185 -12.18 -35.21 1.88
C PRO A 185 -13.49 -35.71 1.28
N CYS A 186 -13.43 -36.45 0.17
CA CYS A 186 -14.64 -36.99 -0.47
C CYS A 186 -14.69 -38.50 -0.55
N GLY A 187 -13.56 -39.18 -0.38
CA GLY A 187 -13.52 -40.63 -0.63
C GLY A 187 -14.01 -41.01 -2.04
N GLN A 188 -14.40 -42.25 -2.19
CA GLN A 188 -14.91 -42.79 -3.46
C GLN A 188 -16.36 -42.35 -3.79
N GLU A 189 -17.01 -41.64 -2.90
CA GLU A 189 -18.43 -41.28 -3.00
C GLU A 189 -18.66 -39.96 -3.77
N CYS A 190 -17.63 -39.17 -3.99
CA CYS A 190 -17.76 -37.97 -4.83
C CYS A 190 -17.99 -38.28 -6.30
N PRO A 191 -18.95 -37.61 -6.96
CA PRO A 191 -19.17 -37.77 -8.39
C PRO A 191 -17.86 -37.52 -9.17
N ASN A 192 -17.54 -38.50 -10.07
CA ASN A 192 -16.28 -38.46 -10.86
C ASN A 192 -14.98 -38.39 -10.06
N TYR A 193 -14.99 -38.85 -8.80
CA TYR A 193 -13.75 -39.03 -8.03
C TYR A 193 -12.76 -39.94 -8.77
N PRO A 194 -11.45 -39.68 -8.75
CA PRO A 194 -10.81 -38.52 -8.10
C PRO A 194 -10.68 -37.29 -9.02
N ASN A 195 -11.10 -37.36 -10.28
CA ASN A 195 -10.82 -36.36 -11.31
C ASN A 195 -11.42 -34.98 -10.99
N CYS A 196 -12.70 -34.94 -10.65
CA CYS A 196 -13.36 -33.67 -10.36
C CYS A 196 -12.88 -33.04 -9.05
N PHE A 197 -12.44 -33.82 -8.10
CA PHE A 197 -11.87 -33.33 -6.86
C PHE A 197 -10.53 -32.61 -7.08
N TYR A 198 -9.62 -33.25 -7.84
CA TYR A 198 -8.28 -32.70 -8.04
C TYR A 198 -8.21 -31.67 -9.18
N PHE A 199 -9.07 -31.78 -10.17
CA PHE A 199 -9.01 -30.97 -11.39
C PHE A 199 -10.40 -30.55 -11.88
N PRO A 200 -11.20 -29.84 -11.08
CA PRO A 200 -12.59 -29.54 -11.42
C PRO A 200 -12.73 -28.78 -12.73
N GLN A 201 -11.86 -27.81 -13.00
CA GLN A 201 -11.91 -26.99 -14.22
C GLN A 201 -11.60 -27.81 -15.50
N HIS A 202 -10.73 -28.82 -15.41
CA HIS A 202 -10.32 -29.63 -16.57
C HIS A 202 -11.34 -30.70 -16.97
N PHE A 203 -12.23 -31.06 -16.04
CA PHE A 203 -13.23 -32.12 -16.28
C PHE A 203 -14.67 -31.61 -16.36
N GLY A 204 -14.85 -30.27 -16.46
CA GLY A 204 -16.16 -29.65 -16.59
C GLY A 204 -17.10 -29.92 -15.40
N CYS A 205 -16.53 -30.11 -14.23
CA CYS A 205 -17.25 -30.29 -13.00
C CYS A 205 -17.90 -28.96 -12.59
N SER A 206 -19.16 -29.01 -12.18
CA SER A 206 -19.88 -27.81 -11.72
C SER A 206 -19.37 -27.34 -10.36
N GLY A 207 -18.39 -26.47 -10.39
CA GLY A 207 -17.76 -25.83 -9.23
C GLY A 207 -16.75 -26.74 -8.50
N PRO A 208 -15.83 -26.13 -7.69
CA PRO A 208 -15.15 -26.89 -6.66
C PRO A 208 -16.23 -27.55 -5.78
N PRO A 209 -15.98 -28.73 -5.22
CA PRO A 209 -16.78 -29.18 -4.11
C PRO A 209 -16.70 -28.03 -3.10
N THR A 210 -17.80 -27.28 -3.02
CA THR A 210 -17.90 -26.28 -1.96
C THR A 210 -17.85 -27.09 -0.70
N TYR A 211 -16.74 -27.02 0.00
CA TYR A 211 -16.65 -27.35 1.42
C TYR A 211 -17.40 -26.25 2.20
N ASN A 212 -18.54 -25.87 1.67
CA ASN A 212 -19.61 -25.34 2.46
C ASN A 212 -20.21 -26.60 3.07
N GLY A 213 -19.91 -26.78 4.33
CA GLY A 213 -20.49 -27.79 5.12
C GLY A 213 -22.02 -27.72 5.19
N ASP A 214 -22.68 -27.93 4.07
CA ASP A 214 -24.04 -28.44 4.05
C ASP A 214 -23.98 -29.93 4.40
N CYS A 215 -23.43 -30.16 5.58
CA CYS A 215 -23.71 -31.30 6.38
C CYS A 215 -25.19 -31.23 6.69
N THR A 216 -26.01 -31.69 5.77
CA THR A 216 -27.45 -31.77 5.95
C THR A 216 -27.77 -33.05 6.69
N PRO A 217 -28.89 -33.14 7.45
CA PRO A 217 -29.34 -34.36 8.12
C PRO A 217 -29.49 -35.56 7.19
N ASP A 218 -29.57 -35.34 5.87
CA ASP A 218 -29.66 -36.37 4.84
C ASP A 218 -28.28 -36.78 4.27
N SER A 219 -27.16 -36.16 4.74
CA SER A 219 -25.81 -36.59 4.38
C SER A 219 -25.52 -37.96 5.00
N PRO A 220 -24.94 -38.92 4.22
CA PRO A 220 -24.59 -40.25 4.75
C PRO A 220 -23.57 -40.17 5.89
N ASP A 221 -22.79 -39.10 6.00
CA ASP A 221 -21.81 -38.87 7.06
C ASP A 221 -22.36 -38.04 8.23
N TRP A 222 -23.67 -37.83 8.29
CA TRP A 222 -24.33 -37.24 9.44
C TRP A 222 -24.24 -38.20 10.63
N PRO A 223 -23.71 -37.86 11.83
CA PRO A 223 -23.32 -36.53 12.30
C PRO A 223 -21.81 -36.22 12.20
N ASP A 224 -20.99 -37.11 11.66
CA ASP A 224 -19.53 -36.99 11.67
C ASP A 224 -19.01 -35.85 10.80
N CYS A 225 -19.80 -35.38 9.85
CA CYS A 225 -19.52 -34.19 9.06
C CYS A 225 -19.92 -32.88 9.78
N LEU A 226 -20.70 -32.96 10.84
CA LEU A 226 -20.82 -31.90 11.81
C LEU A 226 -19.46 -31.81 12.54
N VAL A 227 -18.54 -31.00 12.02
CA VAL A 227 -17.68 -30.29 12.93
C VAL A 227 -18.63 -29.35 13.66
N ILE A 228 -19.17 -29.84 14.77
CA ILE A 228 -19.81 -29.02 15.77
C ILE A 228 -18.68 -28.04 16.14
N TYR A 229 -18.75 -26.82 15.60
CA TYR A 229 -18.26 -25.71 16.39
C TYR A 229 -19.21 -25.73 17.60
N ASP A 230 -18.84 -26.53 18.62
CA ASP A 230 -19.31 -26.23 19.95
C ASP A 230 -19.10 -24.72 20.07
N ASP A 231 -20.00 -24.03 20.75
CA ASP A 231 -19.81 -22.67 21.23
C ASP A 231 -18.63 -22.64 22.23
N GLU A 232 -17.49 -23.24 21.88
CA GLU A 232 -16.22 -23.03 22.51
C GLU A 232 -15.92 -21.56 22.26
N GLU A 233 -15.83 -20.80 23.32
CA GLU A 233 -15.42 -19.40 23.29
C GLU A 233 -14.23 -19.31 22.34
N GLU A 234 -14.42 -18.62 21.24
CA GLU A 234 -13.40 -18.49 20.18
C GLU A 234 -12.13 -17.96 20.85
N GLU A 235 -11.09 -18.79 20.94
CA GLU A 235 -9.83 -18.39 21.57
C GLU A 235 -9.27 -17.21 20.79
N LEU A 236 -9.19 -16.05 21.43
CA LEU A 236 -8.63 -14.86 20.83
C LEU A 236 -7.18 -14.70 21.29
N ASN A 237 -6.31 -14.28 20.36
CA ASN A 237 -4.94 -13.90 20.70
C ASN A 237 -4.88 -12.48 21.31
N ASP A 238 -3.67 -12.04 21.66
CA ASP A 238 -3.44 -10.73 22.29
C ASP A 238 -3.88 -9.54 21.40
N CYS A 239 -4.03 -9.76 20.09
CA CYS A 239 -4.56 -8.77 19.15
C CYS A 239 -6.10 -8.81 19.05
N GLY A 240 -6.78 -9.73 19.72
CA GLY A 240 -8.21 -9.97 19.57
C GLY A 240 -8.59 -10.71 18.29
N CYS A 241 -7.65 -11.43 17.68
CA CYS A 241 -7.89 -12.26 16.49
C CYS A 241 -8.24 -13.68 16.87
N PRO A 242 -9.17 -14.33 16.14
CA PRO A 242 -9.47 -15.74 16.33
C PRO A 242 -8.22 -16.62 16.11
N VAL A 243 -7.96 -17.52 17.04
CA VAL A 243 -6.87 -18.50 16.93
C VAL A 243 -7.44 -19.79 16.37
N PRO A 244 -7.08 -20.22 15.16
CA PRO A 244 -7.54 -21.49 14.62
C PRO A 244 -7.16 -22.66 15.54
N GLY A 245 -8.06 -23.59 15.80
CA GLY A 245 -7.80 -24.78 16.60
C GLY A 245 -6.74 -25.70 15.98
N ASP A 246 -6.58 -25.69 14.64
CA ASP A 246 -5.48 -26.38 13.96
C ASP A 246 -4.21 -25.51 13.96
N VAL A 247 -3.23 -25.88 14.75
CA VAL A 247 -1.94 -25.17 14.88
C VAL A 247 -1.18 -25.03 13.55
N ARG A 248 -1.50 -25.82 12.55
CA ARG A 248 -0.88 -25.80 11.22
C ARG A 248 -1.53 -24.79 10.28
N MET A 249 -2.68 -24.23 10.63
CA MET A 249 -3.36 -23.23 9.82
C MET A 249 -2.71 -21.87 10.03
N PRO A 250 -2.06 -21.29 9.00
CA PRO A 250 -1.40 -19.99 9.15
C PRO A 250 -2.41 -18.89 9.43
N ALA A 251 -2.25 -18.24 10.57
CA ALA A 251 -3.10 -17.13 11.00
C ALA A 251 -2.34 -16.23 11.97
N GLY A 252 -2.78 -15.00 12.11
CA GLY A 252 -2.16 -14.09 13.05
C GLY A 252 -2.67 -12.66 12.92
N CYS A 253 -1.86 -11.73 13.42
CA CYS A 253 -2.15 -10.31 13.35
C CYS A 253 -0.93 -9.46 13.00
N ILE A 254 -1.21 -8.28 12.46
CA ILE A 254 -0.22 -7.25 12.18
C ILE A 254 -0.63 -5.97 12.89
N GLN A 255 0.28 -5.40 13.66
CA GLN A 255 0.07 -4.19 14.44
C GLN A 255 1.19 -3.18 14.21
N VAL A 256 0.88 -1.91 14.40
CA VAL A 256 1.84 -0.79 14.35
C VAL A 256 1.75 0.02 15.62
N GLN A 257 2.89 0.43 16.14
CA GLN A 257 2.95 1.31 17.30
C GLN A 257 2.49 2.72 16.91
N ASP A 258 1.49 3.21 17.64
CA ASP A 258 1.06 4.59 17.58
C ASP A 258 1.53 5.31 18.85
N VAL A 259 2.42 6.29 18.66
CA VAL A 259 3.11 6.96 19.75
C VAL A 259 2.19 7.86 20.54
N GLU A 260 1.32 8.60 19.86
CA GLU A 260 0.42 9.58 20.48
C GLU A 260 -0.74 8.90 21.21
N ARG A 261 -1.22 7.77 20.69
CA ARG A 261 -2.24 6.94 21.34
C ARG A 261 -1.65 5.91 22.31
N ASN A 262 -0.31 5.86 22.42
CA ASN A 262 0.44 5.02 23.35
C ASN A 262 0.05 3.54 23.33
N GLY A 263 0.00 2.94 22.14
CA GLY A 263 -0.39 1.54 21.99
C GLY A 263 -0.01 0.93 20.66
N LEU A 264 -0.34 -0.35 20.52
CA LEU A 264 -0.31 -1.07 19.25
C LEU A 264 -1.70 -1.01 18.61
N PHE A 265 -1.74 -0.68 17.34
CA PHE A 265 -2.97 -0.57 16.56
C PHE A 265 -2.93 -1.51 15.37
N PRO A 266 -4.07 -2.08 14.96
CA PRO A 266 -4.13 -2.99 13.82
C PRO A 266 -3.62 -2.31 12.55
N VAL A 267 -2.97 -3.09 11.69
CA VAL A 267 -2.64 -2.67 10.33
C VAL A 267 -3.63 -3.32 9.38
N GLU A 268 -4.49 -2.50 8.78
CA GLU A 268 -5.60 -2.94 7.95
C GLU A 268 -5.23 -2.98 6.47
N ALA A 269 -5.85 -3.93 5.77
CA ALA A 269 -5.79 -4.06 4.32
C ALA A 269 -4.35 -4.12 3.75
N VAL A 270 -3.48 -4.90 4.39
CA VAL A 270 -2.15 -5.25 3.86
C VAL A 270 -2.11 -6.71 3.46
N ARG A 271 -1.37 -7.01 2.39
CA ARG A 271 -1.25 -8.37 1.87
C ARG A 271 -0.20 -9.15 2.66
N VAL A 272 -0.62 -10.26 3.25
CA VAL A 272 0.27 -11.28 3.80
C VAL A 272 0.51 -12.33 2.74
N VAL A 273 1.77 -12.65 2.49
CA VAL A 273 2.17 -13.73 1.59
C VAL A 273 2.81 -14.84 2.41
N TRP A 274 2.31 -16.04 2.21
CA TRP A 274 2.81 -17.27 2.83
C TRP A 274 3.44 -18.16 1.77
N TRP A 275 4.61 -18.67 2.06
CA TRP A 275 5.36 -19.52 1.16
C TRP A 275 6.00 -20.69 1.91
N ASN A 276 5.76 -21.90 1.47
CA ASN A 276 6.31 -23.11 2.06
C ASN A 276 7.71 -23.51 1.53
N GLY A 277 8.38 -22.62 0.82
CA GLY A 277 9.70 -22.89 0.25
C GLY A 277 9.67 -23.69 -1.06
N TRP A 278 8.49 -23.91 -1.67
CA TRP A 278 8.34 -24.64 -2.93
C TRP A 278 7.71 -23.74 -4.02
N PHE A 279 6.78 -24.26 -4.79
CA PHE A 279 6.15 -23.57 -5.93
C PHE A 279 4.74 -23.03 -5.59
N THR A 280 4.36 -22.99 -4.32
CA THR A 280 3.04 -22.54 -3.89
C THR A 280 3.12 -21.31 -3.00
N PHE A 281 2.53 -20.22 -3.47
CA PHE A 281 2.31 -19.02 -2.67
C PHE A 281 0.84 -18.95 -2.27
N LYS A 282 0.58 -18.62 -1.03
CA LYS A 282 -0.76 -18.34 -0.52
C LYS A 282 -0.80 -16.92 -0.01
N THR A 283 -1.94 -16.26 -0.16
CA THR A 283 -2.09 -14.87 0.26
C THR A 283 -3.33 -14.69 1.11
N ALA A 284 -3.25 -13.76 2.05
CA ALA A 284 -4.38 -13.23 2.79
C ALA A 284 -4.24 -11.70 2.86
N GLU A 285 -5.32 -11.03 3.21
CA GLU A 285 -5.33 -9.60 3.49
C GLU A 285 -5.77 -9.41 4.94
N THR A 286 -5.19 -8.44 5.64
CA THR A 286 -5.58 -8.15 7.02
C THR A 286 -6.93 -7.44 7.07
N ASP A 287 -7.77 -7.84 8.02
CA ASP A 287 -9.05 -7.18 8.31
C ASP A 287 -8.89 -5.90 9.16
N ALA A 288 -10.00 -5.28 9.53
CA ALA A 288 -10.03 -4.07 10.37
C ALA A 288 -9.40 -4.24 11.77
N ARG A 289 -9.21 -5.47 12.23
CA ARG A 289 -8.49 -5.80 13.47
C ARG A 289 -7.02 -6.14 13.25
N GLY A 290 -6.56 -6.04 12.00
CA GLY A 290 -5.23 -6.48 11.60
C GLY A 290 -5.07 -8.00 11.51
N CYS A 291 -6.17 -8.74 11.57
CA CYS A 291 -6.17 -10.20 11.57
C CYS A 291 -6.06 -10.75 10.15
N TRP A 292 -5.32 -11.83 10.00
CA TRP A 292 -5.20 -12.56 8.73
C TRP A 292 -5.21 -14.06 8.94
N GLN A 293 -5.68 -14.81 7.94
CA GLN A 293 -5.72 -16.26 7.97
C GLN A 293 -5.66 -16.85 6.55
N ILE A 294 -4.85 -17.89 6.37
CA ILE A 294 -4.81 -18.72 5.16
C ILE A 294 -5.71 -19.94 5.39
N LYS A 295 -6.97 -19.84 4.99
CA LYS A 295 -8.01 -20.83 5.36
C LYS A 295 -7.80 -22.23 4.75
N ASP A 296 -7.30 -22.29 3.50
CA ASP A 296 -7.24 -23.52 2.72
C ASP A 296 -5.82 -24.14 2.71
N HIS A 297 -5.06 -23.88 3.75
CA HIS A 297 -3.69 -24.36 3.85
C HIS A 297 -3.37 -24.90 5.25
N ARG A 298 -2.61 -25.98 5.28
CA ARG A 298 -2.05 -26.57 6.50
C ARG A 298 -0.55 -26.69 6.32
N GLU A 299 0.20 -25.95 7.11
CA GLU A 299 1.66 -26.01 7.01
C GLU A 299 2.21 -27.24 7.70
N HIS A 300 3.16 -27.90 7.06
CA HIS A 300 3.75 -29.14 7.54
C HIS A 300 5.26 -29.08 7.75
N GLY A 301 5.88 -27.96 7.46
CA GLY A 301 7.34 -27.83 7.53
C GLY A 301 7.77 -26.38 7.73
N LYS A 302 8.94 -26.06 7.24
CA LYS A 302 9.41 -24.68 7.23
C LYS A 302 8.55 -23.82 6.31
N ALA A 303 8.17 -22.66 6.82
CA ALA A 303 7.45 -21.66 6.06
C ALA A 303 8.15 -20.30 6.12
N TYR A 304 7.81 -19.48 5.17
CA TYR A 304 8.29 -18.11 5.07
C TYR A 304 7.09 -17.19 4.93
N MET A 305 7.13 -16.07 5.61
CA MET A 305 6.08 -15.07 5.56
C MET A 305 6.68 -13.71 5.19
N TRP A 306 5.96 -12.94 4.40
CA TRP A 306 6.25 -11.52 4.25
C TRP A 306 4.97 -10.72 4.13
N VAL A 307 5.06 -9.45 4.52
CA VAL A 307 4.00 -8.47 4.43
C VAL A 307 4.30 -7.52 3.27
N SER A 308 3.39 -7.43 2.32
CA SER A 308 3.49 -6.52 1.19
C SER A 308 2.50 -5.37 1.40
N PHE A 309 3.01 -4.15 1.45
CA PHE A 309 2.19 -2.95 1.67
C PHE A 309 1.51 -2.52 0.37
N ARG A 310 0.55 -3.32 -0.02
CA ARG A 310 -0.29 -3.11 -1.21
C ARG A 310 -1.67 -3.73 -1.03
N ASN A 311 -2.65 -3.10 -1.67
CA ASN A 311 -4.01 -3.61 -1.86
C ASN A 311 -4.59 -3.01 -3.16
N ASP A 312 -5.89 -3.12 -3.37
CA ASP A 312 -6.56 -2.55 -4.55
C ASP A 312 -6.58 -1.02 -4.54
N ARG A 313 -6.49 -0.38 -3.37
CA ARG A 313 -6.49 1.09 -3.23
C ARG A 313 -5.15 1.70 -3.58
N ALA A 314 -4.06 1.10 -3.11
CA ALA A 314 -2.73 1.63 -3.35
C ALA A 314 -1.63 0.56 -3.24
N ARG A 315 -0.48 0.93 -3.81
CA ARG A 315 0.79 0.23 -3.65
C ARG A 315 1.82 1.22 -3.10
N LEU A 316 2.40 0.89 -1.94
CA LEU A 316 3.49 1.66 -1.39
C LEU A 316 4.82 1.20 -1.98
N ARG A 317 5.68 2.14 -2.34
CA ARG A 317 7.02 1.91 -2.87
C ARG A 317 8.03 2.93 -2.36
N GLY A 318 9.30 2.77 -2.68
CA GLY A 318 10.34 3.69 -2.22
C GLY A 318 11.10 3.18 -1.00
N PHE A 319 11.54 4.07 -0.14
CA PHE A 319 12.42 3.79 1.00
C PHE A 319 13.74 3.12 0.60
N VAL A 320 14.19 3.37 -0.62
CA VAL A 320 15.46 2.82 -1.09
C VAL A 320 16.62 3.61 -0.51
N GLY A 321 17.63 2.88 -0.05
CA GLY A 321 18.89 3.45 0.44
C GLY A 321 19.71 4.12 -0.69
N ASN A 322 20.98 4.30 -0.44
CA ASN A 322 21.85 5.24 -1.16
C ASN A 322 22.36 4.82 -2.55
N THR A 323 22.28 3.55 -2.90
CA THR A 323 22.59 3.06 -4.25
C THR A 323 21.28 2.78 -4.96
N VAL A 324 20.76 3.79 -5.63
CA VAL A 324 19.47 3.68 -6.29
C VAL A 324 19.65 2.93 -7.60
N GLN A 325 19.42 1.64 -7.58
CA GLN A 325 18.99 0.94 -8.77
C GLN A 325 17.59 1.47 -9.11
N VAL A 326 17.41 2.05 -10.30
CA VAL A 326 16.17 2.78 -10.66
C VAL A 326 14.93 1.87 -10.55
N TRP A 327 15.04 0.59 -10.86
CA TRP A 327 13.95 -0.37 -10.73
C TRP A 327 13.46 -0.54 -9.27
N ARG A 328 14.34 -0.37 -8.27
CA ARG A 328 13.93 -0.44 -6.86
C ARG A 328 12.99 0.70 -6.45
N LEU A 329 13.01 1.82 -7.18
CA LEU A 329 12.04 2.89 -6.98
C LEU A 329 10.61 2.44 -7.33
N LEU A 330 10.48 1.40 -8.15
CA LEU A 330 9.21 0.81 -8.55
C LEU A 330 8.82 -0.42 -7.70
N ALA A 331 9.74 -0.94 -6.90
CA ALA A 331 9.49 -2.11 -6.06
C ALA A 331 8.50 -1.78 -4.93
N THR A 332 7.53 -2.67 -4.72
CA THR A 332 6.61 -2.56 -3.58
C THR A 332 7.37 -2.67 -2.26
N VAL A 333 7.02 -1.84 -1.28
CA VAL A 333 7.54 -1.98 0.08
C VAL A 333 7.07 -3.31 0.64
N THR A 334 8.03 -4.15 1.00
CA THR A 334 7.79 -5.50 1.52
C THR A 334 8.63 -5.74 2.75
N ASP A 335 8.03 -6.30 3.78
CA ASP A 335 8.72 -6.77 4.97
C ASP A 335 8.86 -8.29 4.93
N TYR A 336 10.07 -8.79 4.76
CA TYR A 336 10.37 -10.22 4.81
C TYR A 336 10.48 -10.65 6.27
N GLY A 337 9.39 -11.23 6.83
CA GLY A 337 9.28 -11.67 8.22
C GLY A 337 10.24 -12.81 8.60
N GLY A 338 10.81 -13.50 7.61
CA GLY A 338 11.79 -14.54 7.79
C GLY A 338 11.22 -15.96 7.81
N GLU A 339 12.06 -16.91 8.27
CA GLU A 339 11.71 -18.32 8.40
C GLU A 339 10.88 -18.54 9.66
N LEU A 340 9.76 -19.21 9.50
CA LEU A 340 8.91 -19.69 10.58
C LEU A 340 9.10 -21.20 10.71
N GLY A 341 9.57 -21.63 11.87
CA GLY A 341 9.78 -23.04 12.19
C GLY A 341 9.21 -23.36 13.56
N GLY A 342 8.76 -24.61 13.77
CA GLY A 342 8.36 -25.05 15.10
C GLY A 342 6.96 -25.63 15.23
N GLY A 343 6.18 -25.72 14.15
CA GLY A 343 4.94 -26.51 14.12
C GLY A 343 3.68 -25.83 14.63
N SER A 344 3.74 -24.55 15.03
CA SER A 344 2.55 -23.76 15.34
C SER A 344 2.56 -22.48 14.50
N TYR A 345 1.54 -22.32 13.66
CA TYR A 345 1.41 -21.21 12.71
C TYR A 345 0.10 -20.43 12.89
N ASN A 346 -0.73 -20.83 13.85
CA ASN A 346 -2.08 -20.32 14.06
C ASN A 346 -2.14 -19.03 14.91
N ASN A 347 -1.01 -18.52 15.39
CA ASN A 347 -0.95 -17.30 16.21
C ASN A 347 0.36 -16.52 15.96
N ILE A 348 0.53 -15.99 14.76
CA ILE A 348 1.71 -15.22 14.38
C ILE A 348 1.44 -13.75 14.61
N GLN A 349 2.26 -13.11 15.44
CA GLN A 349 2.16 -11.69 15.75
C GLN A 349 3.30 -10.94 15.07
N THR A 350 2.97 -9.88 14.35
CA THR A 350 3.92 -8.97 13.71
C THR A 350 3.69 -7.56 14.22
N GLU A 351 4.72 -6.95 14.80
CA GLU A 351 4.66 -5.60 15.36
C GLU A 351 5.65 -4.68 14.65
N TYR A 352 5.16 -3.54 14.19
CA TYR A 352 5.98 -2.48 13.63
C TYR A 352 6.14 -1.35 14.65
N ASN A 353 7.26 -1.40 15.37
CA ASN A 353 7.57 -0.42 16.40
C ASN A 353 8.21 0.84 15.83
N LEU A 354 8.11 1.95 16.58
CA LEU A 354 8.76 3.21 16.20
C LEU A 354 10.26 2.99 15.98
N TRP A 355 10.74 3.56 14.91
CA TRP A 355 12.12 3.38 14.47
C TRP A 355 13.15 4.19 15.26
N ASN A 356 14.32 3.60 15.42
CA ASN A 356 15.49 4.25 16.01
C ASN A 356 16.57 4.61 14.96
N ASN A 357 16.46 4.03 13.75
CA ASN A 357 17.43 4.22 12.68
C ASN A 357 16.74 4.74 11.42
N GLN A 358 16.97 6.02 11.10
CA GLN A 358 16.38 6.66 9.93
C GLN A 358 16.84 5.99 8.63
N GLY A 359 15.87 5.62 7.79
CA GLY A 359 16.09 4.91 6.52
C GLY A 359 16.32 3.41 6.67
N GLY A 360 16.31 2.86 7.88
CA GLY A 360 16.41 1.43 8.14
C GLY A 360 15.08 0.68 7.93
N ARG A 361 15.13 -0.64 8.12
CA ARG A 361 13.97 -1.54 7.96
C ARG A 361 12.80 -1.15 8.87
N ASP A 362 13.08 -0.90 10.15
CA ASP A 362 12.03 -0.54 11.11
C ASP A 362 11.34 0.77 10.72
N HIS A 363 12.13 1.77 10.28
CA HIS A 363 11.58 3.02 9.78
C HIS A 363 10.67 2.80 8.57
N ARG A 364 11.10 2.00 7.60
CA ARG A 364 10.33 1.67 6.40
C ARG A 364 9.01 1.00 6.77
N ASN A 365 9.05 -0.04 7.60
CA ASN A 365 7.90 -0.86 7.92
C ASN A 365 6.88 -0.11 8.78
N TRP A 366 7.36 0.62 9.81
CA TRP A 366 6.50 1.47 10.64
C TRP A 366 5.81 2.57 9.81
N SER A 367 6.55 3.26 8.95
CA SER A 367 5.99 4.30 8.10
C SER A 367 4.99 3.74 7.09
N ALA A 368 5.30 2.60 6.48
CA ALA A 368 4.41 1.97 5.52
C ALA A 368 3.09 1.52 6.18
N ALA A 369 3.17 0.91 7.36
CA ALA A 369 1.99 0.51 8.12
C ALA A 369 1.13 1.72 8.53
N THR A 370 1.76 2.79 9.01
CA THR A 370 1.06 4.03 9.37
C THR A 370 0.36 4.68 8.16
N VAL A 371 1.05 4.73 7.01
CA VAL A 371 0.48 5.28 5.76
C VAL A 371 -0.68 4.43 5.25
N MET A 372 -0.59 3.09 5.32
CA MET A 372 -1.71 2.22 4.93
C MET A 372 -2.96 2.45 5.80
N ASN A 373 -2.78 2.57 7.11
CA ASN A 373 -3.88 2.87 8.02
C ASN A 373 -4.49 4.26 7.74
N ALA A 374 -3.66 5.27 7.49
CA ALA A 374 -4.12 6.60 7.12
C ALA A 374 -4.89 6.61 5.80
N LEU A 375 -4.44 5.84 4.80
CA LEU A 375 -5.13 5.67 3.52
C LEU A 375 -6.50 5.01 3.72
N HIS A 376 -6.56 3.95 4.52
CA HIS A 376 -7.82 3.27 4.80
C HIS A 376 -8.81 4.20 5.50
N HIS A 377 -8.35 4.90 6.53
CA HIS A 377 -9.14 5.90 7.26
C HIS A 377 -9.66 7.01 6.32
N PHE A 378 -8.83 7.54 5.42
CA PHE A 378 -9.26 8.56 4.46
C PHE A 378 -10.40 8.05 3.57
N HIS A 379 -10.29 6.83 3.05
CA HIS A 379 -11.36 6.23 2.25
C HIS A 379 -12.68 6.10 3.02
N THR A 380 -12.61 5.74 4.30
CA THR A 380 -13.79 5.62 5.16
C THR A 380 -14.41 6.99 5.45
N GLU A 381 -13.59 7.96 5.87
CA GLU A 381 -14.07 9.29 6.22
C GLU A 381 -14.59 10.07 5.00
N SER A 382 -13.96 9.92 3.83
CA SER A 382 -14.45 10.54 2.61
C SER A 382 -15.85 10.04 2.23
N GLN A 383 -16.11 8.74 2.40
CA GLN A 383 -17.44 8.18 2.16
C GLN A 383 -18.47 8.69 3.19
N ASN A 384 -18.07 8.78 4.46
CA ASN A 384 -18.93 9.31 5.53
C ASN A 384 -19.31 10.77 5.28
N ASP A 385 -18.37 11.57 4.77
CA ASP A 385 -18.56 12.99 4.46
C ASP A 385 -19.22 13.25 3.11
N GLY A 386 -19.44 12.21 2.29
CA GLY A 386 -20.03 12.36 0.95
C GLY A 386 -19.10 13.03 -0.06
N ILE A 387 -17.78 12.90 0.14
CA ILE A 387 -16.76 13.32 -0.83
C ILE A 387 -16.23 12.12 -1.61
N ASN A 388 -15.70 12.36 -2.80
CA ASN A 388 -15.10 11.29 -3.57
C ASN A 388 -13.83 10.76 -2.88
N PRO A 389 -13.68 9.45 -2.68
CA PRO A 389 -12.42 8.90 -2.18
C PRO A 389 -11.29 9.07 -3.20
N PRO A 390 -10.03 8.92 -2.80
CA PRO A 390 -8.91 8.77 -3.72
C PRO A 390 -9.17 7.70 -4.78
N PRO A 391 -8.65 7.84 -6.01
CA PRO A 391 -8.81 6.80 -7.02
C PRO A 391 -8.13 5.50 -6.59
N MET A 392 -8.66 4.38 -7.09
CA MET A 392 -8.05 3.06 -6.84
C MET A 392 -6.72 2.92 -7.58
N GLY A 393 -5.84 2.07 -7.04
CA GLY A 393 -4.56 1.75 -7.68
C GLY A 393 -3.51 2.85 -7.58
N LEU A 394 -3.57 3.70 -6.56
CA LEU A 394 -2.56 4.75 -6.35
C LEU A 394 -1.17 4.17 -6.19
N ASP A 395 -0.20 4.81 -6.84
CA ASP A 395 1.23 4.53 -6.71
C ASP A 395 1.86 5.53 -5.75
N ILE A 396 2.07 5.12 -4.50
CA ILE A 396 2.53 6.00 -3.40
C ILE A 396 4.01 5.74 -3.10
N TYR A 397 4.86 6.76 -3.27
CA TYR A 397 6.28 6.71 -2.97
C TYR A 397 6.57 7.25 -1.57
N LEU A 398 7.21 6.44 -0.74
CA LEU A 398 7.65 6.83 0.60
C LEU A 398 9.10 7.30 0.58
N THR A 399 9.42 8.38 1.30
CA THR A 399 10.77 8.91 1.42
C THR A 399 11.19 9.10 2.87
N ALA A 400 12.29 8.43 3.27
CA ALA A 400 12.78 8.40 4.65
C ALA A 400 13.34 9.74 5.19
N TYR A 401 13.68 10.68 4.30
CA TYR A 401 14.47 11.85 4.65
C TYR A 401 13.73 13.18 4.55
N ARG A 402 12.45 13.12 4.17
CA ARG A 402 11.60 14.30 3.99
C ARG A 402 10.43 14.29 4.96
N ARG A 403 9.84 15.48 5.15
CA ARG A 403 8.64 15.71 5.99
C ARG A 403 7.51 16.36 5.22
N ASP A 404 7.63 16.39 3.91
CA ASP A 404 6.68 16.99 2.98
C ASP A 404 6.13 15.93 2.04
N GLY A 405 5.10 16.26 1.32
CA GLY A 405 4.50 15.40 0.33
C GLY A 405 4.20 16.11 -0.98
N ILE A 406 3.67 15.39 -1.94
CA ILE A 406 3.16 15.91 -3.19
C ILE A 406 2.23 14.90 -3.86
N ALA A 407 1.08 15.34 -4.36
CA ALA A 407 0.18 14.57 -5.19
C ALA A 407 0.31 15.00 -6.67
N LEU A 408 0.96 14.17 -7.48
CA LEU A 408 1.21 14.43 -8.89
C LEU A 408 0.21 13.76 -9.83
N MET A 409 -0.40 12.64 -9.40
CA MET A 409 -1.38 11.85 -10.14
C MET A 409 -0.89 11.37 -11.51
N THR A 410 0.38 11.01 -11.61
CA THR A 410 1.05 10.78 -12.90
C THR A 410 0.52 9.58 -13.66
N SER A 411 0.02 8.55 -12.99
CA SER A 411 -0.62 7.39 -13.64
C SER A 411 -2.02 7.70 -14.18
N GLN A 412 -2.63 8.78 -13.68
CA GLN A 412 -4.00 9.19 -13.98
C GLN A 412 -4.07 10.33 -15.02
N ILE A 413 -2.93 10.95 -15.34
CA ILE A 413 -2.85 12.09 -16.25
C ILE A 413 -2.39 11.62 -17.64
N PRO A 414 -3.00 12.12 -18.75
CA PRO A 414 -2.51 11.83 -20.10
C PRO A 414 -1.04 12.19 -20.29
N VAL A 415 -0.30 11.31 -20.99
CA VAL A 415 1.14 11.46 -21.24
C VAL A 415 1.50 12.83 -21.83
N GLN A 416 0.64 13.39 -22.66
CA GLN A 416 0.85 14.69 -23.30
C GLN A 416 0.93 15.86 -22.28
N LEU A 417 0.19 15.78 -21.17
CA LEU A 417 0.28 16.78 -20.09
C LEU A 417 1.56 16.59 -19.29
N LEU A 418 1.97 15.35 -19.04
CA LEU A 418 3.24 15.06 -18.39
C LEU A 418 4.44 15.50 -19.22
N GLU A 419 4.40 15.34 -20.54
CA GLU A 419 5.41 15.86 -21.46
C GLU A 419 5.51 17.39 -21.41
N GLN A 420 4.39 18.10 -21.23
CA GLN A 420 4.42 19.56 -21.04
C GLN A 420 5.15 19.94 -19.75
N TRP A 421 4.91 19.24 -18.64
CA TRP A 421 5.61 19.48 -17.38
C TRP A 421 7.12 19.25 -17.52
N ILE A 422 7.53 18.19 -18.21
CA ILE A 422 8.95 17.88 -18.45
C ILE A 422 9.60 18.96 -19.32
N ASN A 423 8.94 19.36 -20.42
CA ASN A 423 9.44 20.36 -21.33
C ASN A 423 9.59 21.75 -20.67
N GLN A 424 8.83 22.00 -19.62
CA GLN A 424 8.93 23.24 -18.81
C GLN A 424 9.91 23.13 -17.65
N GLY A 425 10.63 22.00 -17.52
CA GLY A 425 11.72 21.84 -16.57
C GLY A 425 11.33 21.35 -15.18
N LEU A 426 10.14 20.73 -15.03
CA LEU A 426 9.75 20.09 -13.77
C LEU A 426 10.78 19.05 -13.34
N PHE A 427 11.33 18.33 -14.30
CA PHE A 427 12.37 17.34 -14.09
C PHE A 427 13.63 17.79 -14.81
N ASN A 428 14.70 18.03 -14.07
CA ASN A 428 15.97 18.37 -14.67
C ASN A 428 16.43 17.25 -15.60
N SER A 429 16.32 17.47 -16.91
CA SER A 429 16.62 16.48 -17.95
C SER A 429 18.05 15.93 -17.94
N GLN A 430 18.96 16.57 -17.20
CA GLN A 430 20.34 16.11 -17.03
C GLN A 430 20.47 14.95 -16.02
N LEU A 431 19.47 14.73 -15.17
CA LEU A 431 19.51 13.65 -14.17
C LEU A 431 18.89 12.34 -14.67
N LEU A 432 18.15 12.36 -15.77
CA LEU A 432 17.44 11.19 -16.30
C LEU A 432 17.65 11.10 -17.83
N PRO A 433 18.46 10.16 -18.30
CA PRO A 433 18.86 10.11 -19.72
C PRO A 433 17.73 9.79 -20.71
N ASN A 434 16.56 9.37 -20.21
CA ASN A 434 15.38 9.08 -21.02
C ASN A 434 14.11 9.64 -20.36
N VAL A 435 13.44 10.55 -21.04
CA VAL A 435 12.18 11.19 -20.57
C VAL A 435 11.11 10.15 -20.21
N ILE A 436 10.95 9.11 -21.00
CA ILE A 436 9.97 8.04 -20.78
C ILE A 436 10.28 7.27 -19.50
N ASN A 437 11.53 6.86 -19.27
CA ASN A 437 11.93 6.17 -18.05
C ASN A 437 11.74 7.04 -16.79
N SER A 438 11.83 8.36 -16.97
CA SER A 438 11.56 9.31 -15.88
C SER A 438 10.11 9.32 -15.47
N LEU A 439 9.19 9.30 -16.44
CA LEU A 439 7.74 9.28 -16.19
C LEU A 439 7.29 8.03 -15.44
N LEU A 440 7.86 6.88 -15.77
CA LEU A 440 7.52 5.61 -15.13
C LEU A 440 7.85 5.56 -13.64
N VAL A 441 8.89 6.29 -13.23
CA VAL A 441 9.37 6.30 -11.85
C VAL A 441 8.63 7.32 -10.99
N ILE A 442 7.97 8.32 -11.61
CA ILE A 442 7.23 9.35 -10.88
C ILE A 442 5.97 8.73 -10.27
N PRO A 443 5.73 8.88 -8.96
CA PRO A 443 4.55 8.34 -8.31
C PRO A 443 3.31 9.22 -8.55
N ASP A 444 2.13 8.68 -8.23
CA ASP A 444 0.93 9.49 -8.07
C ASP A 444 1.04 10.39 -6.86
N VAL A 445 1.55 9.84 -5.77
CA VAL A 445 1.76 10.55 -4.50
C VAL A 445 3.14 10.25 -3.96
N ALA A 446 3.83 11.25 -3.44
CA ALA A 446 5.02 11.06 -2.64
C ALA A 446 4.77 11.57 -1.21
N ILE A 447 5.14 10.76 -0.21
CA ILE A 447 4.93 11.06 1.21
C ILE A 447 6.26 11.05 1.94
N GLY A 448 6.56 12.13 2.65
CA GLY A 448 7.70 12.22 3.55
C GLY A 448 7.44 11.44 4.83
N CYS A 449 8.42 10.64 5.25
CA CYS A 449 8.30 9.75 6.42
C CYS A 449 9.30 10.06 7.53
N ASN A 450 9.93 11.23 7.51
CA ASN A 450 10.90 11.62 8.54
C ASN A 450 10.22 12.16 9.82
N PHE A 451 9.24 11.42 10.33
CA PHE A 451 8.53 11.72 11.55
C PHE A 451 8.73 10.62 12.59
N GLN A 452 8.75 11.01 13.87
CA GLN A 452 8.69 10.09 15.01
C GLN A 452 7.36 10.21 15.76
N ASN A 453 6.41 10.94 15.17
CA ASN A 453 5.05 11.13 15.66
C ASN A 453 4.09 10.49 14.67
N SER A 454 3.23 9.60 15.14
CA SER A 454 2.26 8.88 14.30
C SER A 454 1.24 9.85 13.71
N ASP A 455 0.74 10.78 14.51
CA ASP A 455 -0.23 11.79 14.10
C ASP A 455 0.32 12.70 12.99
N ARG A 456 1.60 13.06 13.03
CA ARG A 456 2.23 13.87 11.98
C ARG A 456 2.43 13.10 10.67
N GLN A 457 2.82 11.83 10.78
CA GLN A 457 2.87 10.95 9.59
C GLN A 457 1.47 10.76 9.00
N TRP A 458 0.47 10.65 9.88
CA TRP A 458 -0.92 10.58 9.50
C TRP A 458 -1.39 11.85 8.81
N ALA A 459 -1.16 13.01 9.41
CA ALA A 459 -1.58 14.31 8.90
C ALA A 459 -1.05 14.58 7.49
N ILE A 460 0.25 14.41 7.23
CA ILE A 460 0.80 14.61 5.88
C ILE A 460 0.19 13.61 4.87
N THR A 461 -0.12 12.39 5.31
CA THR A 461 -0.79 11.42 4.45
C THR A 461 -2.19 11.88 4.11
N GLN A 462 -2.97 12.37 5.09
CA GLN A 462 -4.32 12.92 4.85
C GLN A 462 -4.29 14.12 3.90
N HIS A 463 -3.29 15.01 4.04
CA HIS A 463 -3.09 16.15 3.15
C HIS A 463 -2.94 15.71 1.69
N GLU A 464 -2.01 14.80 1.42
CA GLU A 464 -1.76 14.34 0.05
C GLU A 464 -2.95 13.55 -0.52
N LEU A 465 -3.63 12.78 0.31
CA LEU A 465 -4.84 12.07 -0.10
C LEU A 465 -6.02 13.00 -0.38
N ALA A 466 -6.11 14.15 0.31
CA ALA A 466 -7.10 15.17 0.00
C ALA A 466 -6.91 15.75 -1.40
N HIS A 467 -5.67 15.94 -1.84
CA HIS A 467 -5.36 16.29 -3.21
C HIS A 467 -5.82 15.22 -4.19
N THR A 468 -5.59 13.93 -3.89
CA THR A 468 -6.01 12.83 -4.79
C THR A 468 -7.53 12.69 -4.84
N SER A 469 -8.22 12.93 -3.73
CA SER A 469 -9.68 13.02 -3.68
C SER A 469 -10.19 14.18 -4.54
N HIS A 470 -9.59 15.36 -4.42
CA HIS A 470 -9.93 16.52 -5.25
C HIS A 470 -9.71 16.26 -6.74
N PHE A 471 -8.61 15.56 -7.09
CA PHE A 471 -8.37 15.12 -8.47
C PHE A 471 -9.55 14.34 -9.06
N THR A 472 -10.21 13.47 -8.29
CA THR A 472 -11.37 12.70 -8.79
C THR A 472 -12.58 13.56 -9.12
N ASN A 473 -12.66 14.75 -8.55
CA ASN A 473 -13.74 15.71 -8.81
C ASN A 473 -13.44 16.64 -9.99
N VAL A 474 -12.18 17.05 -10.15
CA VAL A 474 -11.79 18.05 -11.15
C VAL A 474 -11.19 17.47 -12.43
N GLY A 475 -10.67 16.25 -12.37
CA GLY A 475 -10.12 15.55 -13.53
C GLY A 475 -8.72 15.99 -13.98
N ALA A 476 -8.23 15.30 -15.01
CA ALA A 476 -6.84 15.40 -15.46
C ALA A 476 -6.45 16.76 -16.07
N GLU A 477 -7.37 17.45 -16.76
CA GLU A 477 -7.08 18.75 -17.37
C GLU A 477 -6.85 19.83 -16.32
N TYR A 478 -7.71 19.88 -15.30
CA TYR A 478 -7.55 20.79 -14.17
C TYR A 478 -6.24 20.50 -13.44
N TRP A 479 -5.95 19.21 -13.19
CA TRP A 479 -4.74 18.79 -12.49
C TRP A 479 -3.46 19.07 -13.27
N GLY A 480 -3.52 18.91 -14.59
CA GLY A 480 -2.45 19.31 -15.49
C GLY A 480 -2.12 20.80 -15.40
N ALA A 481 -3.15 21.65 -15.34
CA ALA A 481 -2.98 23.09 -15.17
C ALA A 481 -2.45 23.45 -13.76
N LEU A 482 -2.91 22.76 -12.71
CA LEU A 482 -2.40 22.93 -11.35
C LEU A 482 -0.91 22.60 -11.26
N GLY A 483 -0.49 21.46 -11.80
CA GLY A 483 0.92 21.07 -11.82
C GLY A 483 1.79 22.08 -12.57
N LEU A 484 1.28 22.64 -13.66
CA LEU A 484 1.97 23.69 -14.40
C LEU A 484 2.06 25.00 -13.61
N ALA A 485 1.00 25.41 -12.93
CA ALA A 485 0.97 26.57 -12.06
C ALA A 485 2.00 26.43 -10.92
N THR A 486 2.02 25.27 -10.26
CA THR A 486 2.95 24.94 -9.17
C THR A 486 4.41 24.95 -9.64
N LEU A 487 4.68 24.41 -10.84
CA LEU A 487 6.02 24.46 -11.45
C LEU A 487 6.44 25.91 -11.74
N THR A 488 5.55 26.70 -12.31
CA THR A 488 5.80 28.11 -12.61
C THR A 488 6.06 28.89 -11.32
N ALA A 489 5.28 28.64 -10.28
CA ALA A 489 5.48 29.21 -8.97
C ALA A 489 6.86 28.88 -8.41
N PHE A 490 7.28 27.63 -8.49
CA PHE A 490 8.59 27.20 -8.05
C PHE A 490 9.73 27.85 -8.83
N GLN A 491 9.63 27.94 -10.15
CA GLN A 491 10.64 28.60 -11.00
C GLN A 491 10.77 30.10 -10.69
N MET A 492 9.66 30.78 -10.42
CA MET A 492 9.65 32.21 -10.14
C MET A 492 10.06 32.57 -8.71
N THR A 493 9.84 31.68 -7.75
CA THR A 493 9.92 32.00 -6.32
C THR A 493 10.80 31.05 -5.51
N SER A 494 11.25 29.94 -6.10
CA SER A 494 11.86 28.80 -5.42
C SER A 494 10.96 28.17 -4.35
N TYR A 495 9.64 28.40 -4.44
CA TYR A 495 8.63 27.89 -3.55
C TYR A 495 7.40 27.43 -4.33
N PRO A 496 6.87 26.22 -4.13
CA PRO A 496 5.84 25.64 -4.98
C PRO A 496 4.49 26.37 -4.93
N TRP A 497 4.16 27.01 -3.82
CA TRP A 497 2.93 27.79 -3.72
C TRP A 497 3.03 29.18 -4.35
N GLY A 498 4.25 29.71 -4.54
CA GLY A 498 4.47 31.01 -5.14
C GLY A 498 3.87 32.18 -4.35
N TRP A 499 3.43 33.20 -5.08
CA TRP A 499 2.66 34.34 -4.54
C TRP A 499 1.49 34.68 -5.47
N ALA A 500 0.60 35.57 -5.07
CA ALA A 500 -0.63 35.95 -5.81
C ALA A 500 -0.40 36.44 -7.26
N GLY A 501 0.80 36.85 -7.62
CA GLY A 501 1.15 37.29 -8.98
C GLY A 501 1.63 36.17 -9.91
N VAL A 502 1.73 34.94 -9.43
CA VAL A 502 2.04 33.79 -10.29
C VAL A 502 0.82 33.42 -11.13
N PRO A 503 0.98 33.09 -12.42
CA PRO A 503 -0.15 32.57 -13.20
C PRO A 503 -0.83 31.37 -12.53
N ASP A 504 -2.16 31.36 -12.51
CA ASP A 504 -2.98 30.34 -11.85
C ASP A 504 -2.73 30.15 -10.34
N ALA A 505 -2.20 31.16 -9.66
CA ALA A 505 -1.99 31.13 -8.21
C ALA A 505 -3.27 30.80 -7.42
N GLY A 506 -4.43 31.26 -7.89
CA GLY A 506 -5.72 30.98 -7.29
C GLY A 506 -6.05 29.49 -7.24
N ARG A 507 -5.69 28.73 -8.26
CA ARG A 507 -5.87 27.28 -8.31
C ARG A 507 -5.05 26.58 -7.22
N ILE A 508 -3.77 26.98 -7.05
CA ILE A 508 -2.93 26.49 -5.95
C ILE A 508 -3.58 26.83 -4.61
N ALA A 509 -4.05 28.07 -4.44
CA ALA A 509 -4.65 28.54 -3.19
C ALA A 509 -5.83 27.68 -2.74
N ILE A 510 -6.76 27.38 -3.65
CA ILE A 510 -7.94 26.56 -3.34
C ILE A 510 -7.56 25.11 -3.04
N CYS A 511 -6.68 24.50 -3.84
CA CYS A 511 -6.26 23.12 -3.63
C CYS A 511 -5.55 22.92 -2.29
N GLU A 512 -4.64 23.81 -1.93
CA GLU A 512 -3.86 23.73 -0.68
C GLU A 512 -4.73 24.05 0.54
N SER A 513 -5.67 24.98 0.44
CA SER A 513 -6.62 25.27 1.50
C SER A 513 -7.52 24.06 1.80
N TRP A 514 -8.05 23.41 0.75
CA TRP A 514 -8.83 22.18 0.90
C TRP A 514 -8.03 21.04 1.53
N ALA A 515 -6.81 20.80 1.05
CA ALA A 515 -5.96 19.74 1.59
C ALA A 515 -5.60 20.00 3.05
N SER A 516 -5.31 21.25 3.42
CA SER A 516 -5.03 21.63 4.81
C SER A 516 -6.24 21.45 5.73
N HIS A 517 -7.44 21.69 5.22
CA HIS A 517 -8.68 21.46 5.95
C HIS A 517 -8.88 19.97 6.24
N LEU A 518 -8.86 19.10 5.24
CA LEU A 518 -9.05 17.66 5.44
C LEU A 518 -7.92 17.01 6.22
N GLU A 519 -6.69 17.47 6.06
CA GLU A 519 -5.57 17.06 6.89
C GLU A 519 -5.91 17.22 8.37
N HIS A 520 -6.44 18.38 8.75
CA HIS A 520 -6.79 18.67 10.13
C HIS A 520 -7.99 17.84 10.58
N VAL A 521 -9.11 17.92 9.87
CA VAL A 521 -10.38 17.28 10.25
C VAL A 521 -10.22 15.77 10.38
N TYR A 522 -9.57 15.12 9.42
CA TYR A 522 -9.42 13.66 9.44
C TYR A 522 -8.36 13.17 10.42
N THR A 523 -7.33 13.97 10.66
CA THR A 523 -6.37 13.65 11.72
C THR A 523 -7.01 13.82 13.11
N ASP A 524 -7.79 14.86 13.32
CA ASP A 524 -8.50 15.07 14.58
C ASP A 524 -9.53 13.96 14.85
N ARG A 525 -10.26 13.52 13.85
CA ARG A 525 -11.18 12.36 13.98
C ARG A 525 -10.44 11.08 14.35
N ALA A 526 -9.25 10.85 13.80
CA ALA A 526 -8.45 9.66 14.09
C ALA A 526 -7.88 9.66 15.52
N TYR A 527 -7.46 10.82 16.02
CA TYR A 527 -6.73 10.95 17.29
C TYR A 527 -7.56 11.55 18.41
N GLY A 528 -8.68 12.21 18.10
CA GLY A 528 -9.46 12.96 19.06
C GLY A 528 -8.60 14.03 19.74
N GLY A 529 -8.87 14.37 20.98
CA GLY A 529 -8.06 15.33 21.73
C GLY A 529 -6.65 14.88 22.13
N ASN A 530 -6.18 13.73 21.65
CA ASN A 530 -4.86 13.16 21.99
C ASN A 530 -3.77 13.43 20.94
N ASN A 531 -4.04 14.26 19.95
CA ASN A 531 -3.04 14.52 18.93
C ASN A 531 -1.98 15.53 19.40
N SER A 532 -0.74 15.40 18.97
CA SER A 532 0.36 16.33 19.28
C SER A 532 0.37 17.58 18.39
N ILE A 533 -0.47 17.57 17.35
CA ILE A 533 -0.63 18.66 16.38
C ILE A 533 -1.62 19.73 16.83
N PRO A 534 -2.38 19.61 17.88
CA PRO A 534 -3.75 20.03 17.94
C PRO A 534 -3.94 21.51 18.05
N PHE A 535 -3.40 22.08 19.06
CA PHE A 535 -3.76 23.44 19.43
C PHE A 535 -3.09 24.47 18.53
N ASP A 536 -1.82 24.29 18.22
CA ASP A 536 -1.07 25.22 17.35
C ASP A 536 -1.57 25.14 15.89
N TRP A 537 -2.06 23.96 15.45
CA TRP A 537 -2.53 23.76 14.08
C TRP A 537 -3.94 24.34 13.87
N GLN A 538 -4.87 24.07 14.77
CA GLN A 538 -6.18 24.69 14.74
C GLN A 538 -6.06 26.23 14.78
N ILE A 539 -5.23 26.75 15.68
CA ILE A 539 -4.93 28.18 15.73
C ILE A 539 -4.36 28.70 14.40
N ARG A 540 -3.56 27.91 13.69
CA ARG A 540 -3.04 28.32 12.38
C ARG A 540 -4.12 28.36 11.31
N LEU A 541 -5.04 27.42 11.30
CA LEU A 541 -6.20 27.43 10.41
C LEU A 541 -7.09 28.62 10.69
N GLU A 542 -7.44 28.86 11.95
CA GLU A 542 -8.31 29.94 12.42
C GLU A 542 -7.79 31.36 12.21
N ARG A 543 -6.47 31.54 12.11
CA ARG A 543 -5.85 32.87 12.26
C ARG A 543 -4.80 33.23 11.25
N THR A 544 -4.36 32.31 10.46
CA THR A 544 -3.38 32.61 9.44
C THR A 544 -4.10 33.05 8.18
N ARG A 545 -4.14 34.35 7.92
CA ARG A 545 -4.73 34.89 6.70
C ARG A 545 -4.17 34.20 5.46
N ASN A 546 -2.86 34.05 5.43
CA ASN A 546 -2.16 33.51 4.28
C ASN A 546 -0.87 32.81 4.74
N HIS A 547 -0.56 31.69 4.12
CA HIS A 547 0.72 31.02 4.38
C HIS A 547 1.89 31.84 3.81
N ARG A 548 2.97 31.94 4.53
CA ARG A 548 4.28 32.58 4.29
C ARG A 548 4.40 33.67 3.22
N LEU A 549 3.74 33.58 2.07
CA LEU A 549 3.81 34.50 0.95
C LEU A 549 2.45 35.17 0.64
N ASN A 550 1.54 35.16 1.59
CA ASN A 550 0.28 35.90 1.53
C ASN A 550 -0.59 35.57 0.31
N HIS A 551 -0.84 34.28 0.07
CA HIS A 551 -1.59 33.89 -1.11
C HIS A 551 -2.50 32.67 -0.88
N VAL A 552 -2.14 31.71 -0.04
CA VAL A 552 -2.97 30.53 0.26
C VAL A 552 -3.78 30.76 1.52
N PRO A 553 -5.12 30.86 1.43
CA PRO A 553 -6.01 31.03 2.58
C PRO A 553 -6.21 29.68 3.28
N ILE A 554 -5.22 29.22 4.05
CA ILE A 554 -5.16 27.85 4.56
C ILE A 554 -6.33 27.47 5.47
N GLY A 555 -6.95 28.44 6.16
CA GLY A 555 -8.08 28.21 7.06
C GLY A 555 -9.45 28.33 6.40
N LEU A 556 -9.54 28.84 5.19
CA LEU A 556 -10.81 29.20 4.55
C LEU A 556 -11.86 28.09 4.56
N HIS A 557 -11.49 26.85 4.23
CA HIS A 557 -12.44 25.73 4.24
C HIS A 557 -12.78 25.29 5.66
N PHE A 558 -11.85 25.47 6.60
CA PHE A 558 -12.09 25.17 8.00
C PHE A 558 -13.09 26.14 8.63
N ASP A 559 -12.93 27.44 8.41
CA ASP A 559 -13.86 28.48 8.88
C ASP A 559 -15.27 28.35 8.27
N LEU A 560 -15.38 27.84 7.02
CA LEU A 560 -16.69 27.55 6.43
C LEU A 560 -17.38 26.32 7.08
N PHE A 561 -16.58 25.38 7.58
CA PHE A 561 -17.04 24.10 8.12
C PHE A 561 -17.41 24.20 9.60
N ASP A 562 -16.53 24.76 10.41
CA ASP A 562 -16.68 24.75 11.86
C ASP A 562 -17.67 25.81 12.37
N ASN A 563 -17.83 25.95 13.67
CA ASN A 563 -18.72 26.92 14.31
C ASN A 563 -18.03 27.70 15.42
N GLN A 564 -16.71 27.69 15.45
CA GLN A 564 -15.91 28.39 16.42
C GLN A 564 -15.34 29.65 15.78
N ASN A 565 -15.49 30.76 16.47
CA ASN A 565 -14.89 32.03 16.09
C ASN A 565 -13.82 32.37 17.14
N ASP A 566 -12.63 31.87 16.97
CA ASP A 566 -11.54 31.99 17.93
C ASP A 566 -10.76 33.32 17.83
N LEU A 567 -11.46 34.39 17.50
CA LEU A 567 -10.92 35.73 17.28
C LEU A 567 -10.01 36.30 18.40
N ASN A 568 -9.96 35.68 19.57
CA ASN A 568 -9.44 36.36 20.76
C ASN A 568 -8.04 35.94 21.21
N ASP A 569 -7.39 34.95 20.59
CA ASP A 569 -6.08 34.50 21.05
C ASP A 569 -4.95 34.71 20.05
N ALA A 570 -4.10 35.54 20.47
CA ALA A 570 -2.70 35.83 20.09
C ALA A 570 -2.15 35.19 18.79
N CYS A 571 -2.17 35.96 17.73
CA CYS A 571 -1.22 35.90 16.61
C CYS A 571 0.25 35.86 17.03
N ASP A 572 0.56 36.05 18.29
CA ASP A 572 1.89 36.21 18.84
C ASP A 572 2.80 34.96 18.70
N ARG A 573 2.22 33.82 18.33
CA ARG A 573 2.95 32.55 18.21
C ARG A 573 3.24 32.08 16.78
N VAL A 574 2.65 32.72 15.77
CA VAL A 574 2.87 32.36 14.36
C VAL A 574 3.88 33.34 13.73
N ILE A 575 5.11 32.93 13.72
CA ILE A 575 6.22 33.76 13.19
C ILE A 575 6.07 33.91 11.67
N GLY A 576 5.89 35.13 11.17
CA GLY A 576 6.18 35.52 9.79
C GLY A 576 5.02 35.47 8.79
N SER A 577 3.78 35.44 9.22
CA SER A 577 2.61 35.54 8.32
C SER A 577 1.77 36.77 8.63
N GLY A 578 0.98 37.23 7.66
CA GLY A 578 -0.01 38.29 7.83
C GLY A 578 -1.09 37.86 8.80
N CYS A 579 -0.81 37.94 10.08
CA CYS A 579 -1.77 37.77 11.13
C CYS A 579 -2.71 38.99 11.19
N GLY A 580 -3.97 38.76 11.14
CA GLY A 580 -5.00 39.78 11.32
C GLY A 580 -6.30 39.11 11.71
N PRO A 581 -7.27 39.86 12.23
CA PRO A 581 -8.56 39.29 12.55
C PRO A 581 -9.19 38.73 11.27
N ILE A 582 -9.55 37.46 11.29
CA ILE A 582 -10.41 36.82 10.28
C ILE A 582 -11.86 37.09 10.72
N ALA A 583 -12.69 37.52 9.80
CA ALA A 583 -14.10 37.81 10.08
C ALA A 583 -14.90 36.51 9.92
N ASP A 584 -14.66 35.56 10.81
CA ASP A 584 -15.35 34.30 10.82
C ASP A 584 -16.69 34.39 11.57
N ASN A 585 -17.77 34.59 10.81
CA ASN A 585 -19.16 34.53 11.26
C ASN A 585 -19.97 33.54 10.39
N VAL A 586 -19.28 32.69 9.65
CA VAL A 586 -19.85 31.66 8.79
C VAL A 586 -19.62 30.32 9.46
N ALA A 587 -20.59 29.42 9.39
CA ALA A 587 -20.47 28.13 10.03
C ALA A 587 -21.36 27.06 9.40
N GLY A 588 -20.99 25.79 9.62
CA GLY A 588 -21.89 24.66 9.50
C GLY A 588 -22.10 24.12 8.09
N PHE A 589 -21.25 24.48 7.13
CA PHE A 589 -21.20 23.74 5.87
C PHE A 589 -20.54 22.37 6.08
N THR A 590 -21.09 21.35 5.47
CA THR A 590 -20.51 20.00 5.51
C THR A 590 -19.36 19.86 4.53
N ASN A 591 -18.45 18.90 4.78
CA ASN A 591 -17.38 18.56 3.83
C ASN A 591 -17.93 18.22 2.44
N GLY A 592 -19.04 17.47 2.37
CA GLY A 592 -19.69 17.13 1.09
C GLY A 592 -20.22 18.34 0.33
N GLU A 593 -20.82 19.31 1.02
CA GLU A 593 -21.29 20.57 0.41
C GLU A 593 -20.09 21.37 -0.14
N LEU A 594 -19.06 21.60 0.68
CA LEU A 594 -17.85 22.32 0.28
C LEU A 594 -17.15 21.64 -0.91
N PHE A 595 -17.05 20.31 -0.89
CA PHE A 595 -16.46 19.52 -1.96
C PHE A 595 -17.27 19.58 -3.27
N SER A 596 -18.60 19.61 -3.17
CA SER A 596 -19.48 19.61 -4.34
C SER A 596 -19.27 20.81 -5.28
N ILE A 597 -18.74 21.91 -4.74
CA ILE A 597 -18.43 23.12 -5.50
C ILE A 597 -16.94 23.28 -5.82
N LEU A 598 -16.11 22.30 -5.47
CA LEU A 598 -14.69 22.22 -5.86
C LEU A 598 -14.52 21.42 -7.15
N ASP A 599 -15.28 21.77 -8.19
CA ASP A 599 -15.20 21.14 -9.50
C ASP A 599 -14.19 21.83 -10.44
N GLU A 600 -14.10 21.37 -11.67
CA GLU A 600 -13.15 21.85 -12.68
C GLU A 600 -13.30 23.35 -13.02
N ASN A 601 -14.42 23.97 -12.69
CA ASN A 601 -14.69 25.39 -12.94
C ASN A 601 -14.23 26.29 -11.77
N THR A 602 -13.91 25.71 -10.62
CA THR A 602 -13.47 26.45 -9.43
C THR A 602 -11.95 26.58 -9.44
N THR A 603 -11.46 27.66 -10.06
CA THR A 603 -10.03 27.87 -10.31
C THR A 603 -9.36 28.90 -9.42
N ASP A 604 -10.11 29.57 -8.57
CA ASP A 604 -9.59 30.57 -7.63
C ASP A 604 -10.57 30.85 -6.47
N PRO A 605 -10.14 31.52 -5.41
CA PRO A 605 -10.97 31.86 -4.25
C PRO A 605 -12.19 32.72 -4.57
N ASP A 606 -12.12 33.61 -5.56
CA ASP A 606 -13.24 34.50 -5.90
C ASP A 606 -14.38 33.71 -6.56
N ILE A 607 -14.04 32.77 -7.44
CA ILE A 607 -15.00 31.84 -8.04
C ILE A 607 -15.61 30.95 -6.96
N TYR A 608 -14.78 30.43 -6.05
CA TYR A 608 -15.24 29.62 -4.94
C TYR A 608 -16.22 30.39 -4.05
N GLN A 609 -15.90 31.63 -3.68
CA GLN A 609 -16.80 32.53 -2.94
C GLN A 609 -18.15 32.70 -3.64
N ALA A 610 -18.12 32.97 -4.92
CA ALA A 610 -19.37 33.15 -5.69
C ALA A 610 -20.22 31.88 -5.65
N ARG A 611 -19.61 30.69 -5.67
CA ARG A 611 -20.32 29.42 -5.59
C ARG A 611 -20.83 29.14 -4.19
N VAL A 612 -20.07 29.41 -3.13
CA VAL A 612 -20.58 29.34 -1.75
C VAL A 612 -21.85 30.18 -1.62
N ILE A 613 -21.84 31.42 -2.15
CA ILE A 613 -23.01 32.33 -2.06
C ILE A 613 -24.19 31.82 -2.88
N ASN A 614 -23.95 31.32 -4.10
CA ASN A 614 -25.05 31.00 -5.01
C ASN A 614 -25.60 29.59 -4.78
N ASP A 615 -24.75 28.64 -4.49
CA ASP A 615 -25.06 27.21 -4.50
C ASP A 615 -25.29 26.65 -3.08
N LEU A 616 -24.54 27.11 -2.07
CA LEU A 616 -24.59 26.56 -0.71
C LEU A 616 -25.34 27.43 0.29
N LEU A 617 -25.25 28.75 0.16
CA LEU A 617 -25.83 29.67 1.11
C LEU A 617 -27.36 29.55 1.28
N PRO A 618 -28.17 29.24 0.22
CA PRO A 618 -29.58 29.07 0.36
C PRO A 618 -29.95 27.95 1.36
N GLY A 619 -30.45 28.36 2.53
CA GLY A 619 -30.88 27.41 3.59
C GLY A 619 -29.84 27.14 4.67
N SER A 620 -28.61 27.63 4.59
CA SER A 620 -27.55 27.42 5.58
C SER A 620 -27.74 28.24 6.88
N GLY A 621 -28.50 29.34 6.83
CA GLY A 621 -28.58 30.27 7.95
C GLY A 621 -27.52 31.36 7.95
N ASN A 622 -26.48 31.23 7.15
CA ASN A 622 -25.43 32.23 6.94
C ASN A 622 -25.94 33.38 6.03
N THR A 623 -25.24 34.51 6.03
CA THR A 623 -25.60 35.65 5.17
C THR A 623 -24.54 35.94 4.11
N VAL A 624 -24.94 36.54 2.99
CA VAL A 624 -23.99 37.02 1.95
C VAL A 624 -22.97 37.98 2.54
N ALA A 625 -23.35 38.79 3.52
CA ALA A 625 -22.44 39.72 4.17
C ALA A 625 -21.35 39.02 5.00
N ASP A 626 -21.72 37.95 5.70
CA ASP A 626 -20.77 37.18 6.51
C ASP A 626 -19.78 36.42 5.60
N VAL A 627 -20.25 35.75 4.55
CA VAL A 627 -19.38 35.09 3.56
C VAL A 627 -18.43 36.10 2.90
N ASN A 628 -18.93 37.26 2.49
CA ASN A 628 -18.08 38.30 1.92
C ASN A 628 -17.05 38.82 2.96
N ALA A 629 -17.43 38.97 4.21
CA ALA A 629 -16.52 39.40 5.27
C ALA A 629 -15.40 38.38 5.50
N LEU A 630 -15.76 37.09 5.56
CA LEU A 630 -14.79 36.00 5.70
C LEU A 630 -13.77 36.00 4.55
N PHE A 631 -14.20 35.92 3.31
CA PHE A 631 -13.29 35.88 2.16
C PHE A 631 -12.42 37.15 2.03
N ASN A 632 -12.98 38.32 2.34
CA ASN A 632 -12.21 39.57 2.33
C ASN A 632 -11.19 39.67 3.47
N SER A 633 -11.28 38.83 4.49
CA SER A 633 -10.32 38.82 5.58
C SER A 633 -9.08 37.98 5.28
N TYR A 634 -9.15 37.11 4.28
CA TYR A 634 -8.01 36.38 3.71
C TYR A 634 -7.30 37.18 2.62
#